data_337941450ab0175dc3f5c1a4f9601ccd
#
_entry.id   337941450ab0175dc3f5c1a4f9601ccd
#
_cell.length_a   1.000
_cell.length_b   1.000
_cell.length_c   1.000
_cell.angle_alpha   90.00
_cell.angle_beta   90.00
_cell.angle_gamma   90.00
#
_symmetry.space_group_name_H-M   'P 1'
#
loop_
_entity.id
_entity.type
_entity.pdbx_description
1 polymer ?
#
loop_
_entity_poly.entity_id
_entity_poly.type
_entity_poly.pdbx_seq_one_letter_code
_entity_poly.pdbx_strand_id
1 'polypeptide(L)'
;GLGDVYKRQVIEKPFGHNLESARELNSIVEAVFPPDAVFRIDHYLGKETVQNILAMRFSNQMFEPLWNSHYVDHVQITMAEDIGIGSRAGYYDGVGAARDVIQNHLLQLLALTAMEEPLSLDAKHLRAEKAKVLEAVRIDDLPNSFALGQYAAGYQGGEHVNGFFDENDIPADSRTETFAALKVSIANRRWEGTPFYPVSYTHLTLPTSDLV
;
A
#
# COMPACT_ATOMS: atom_id res chain seq x y z
N GLY A 1 -13.52 -32.76 -28.77
CA GLY A 1 -12.69 -31.75 -28.24
C GLY A 1 -13.51 -30.54 -27.89
N LEU A 2 -13.78 -30.32 -26.62
CA LEU A 2 -14.24 -29.01 -26.13
C LEU A 2 -13.03 -28.09 -26.22
N GLY A 3 -13.11 -27.10 -27.08
CA GLY A 3 -12.03 -26.16 -27.33
C GLY A 3 -11.46 -25.56 -26.04
N ASP A 4 -10.17 -25.34 -26.05
CA ASP A 4 -9.42 -24.67 -25.01
C ASP A 4 -10.09 -23.33 -24.65
N VAL A 5 -10.97 -23.37 -23.65
CA VAL A 5 -11.47 -22.16 -23.03
C VAL A 5 -10.29 -21.61 -22.25
N TYR A 6 -9.62 -20.59 -22.76
CA TYR A 6 -8.62 -19.83 -22.04
C TYR A 6 -9.24 -19.26 -20.77
N LYS A 7 -9.12 -20.00 -19.69
CA LYS A 7 -9.62 -19.58 -18.38
C LYS A 7 -8.66 -18.50 -17.86
N ARG A 8 -9.13 -17.29 -17.77
CA ARG A 8 -8.44 -16.19 -17.07
C ARG A 8 -9.03 -16.08 -15.68
N GLN A 9 -8.15 -15.98 -14.69
CA GLN A 9 -8.54 -15.84 -13.29
C GLN A 9 -8.23 -14.44 -12.81
N VAL A 10 -9.25 -13.79 -12.27
CA VAL A 10 -9.12 -12.54 -11.53
C VAL A 10 -9.16 -12.85 -10.04
N ILE A 11 -8.19 -12.35 -9.29
CA ILE A 11 -8.06 -12.57 -7.86
C ILE A 11 -7.93 -11.21 -7.17
N GLU A 12 -8.80 -10.99 -6.18
CA GLU A 12 -8.75 -9.84 -5.29
C GLU A 12 -8.17 -10.23 -3.92
N LYS A 13 -7.75 -9.25 -3.13
CA LYS A 13 -7.30 -9.50 -1.76
C LYS A 13 -8.41 -10.14 -0.91
N PRO A 14 -8.08 -10.93 0.13
CA PRO A 14 -6.73 -11.15 0.68
C PRO A 14 -5.92 -12.20 -0.09
N PHE A 15 -4.60 -11.99 -0.15
CA PHE A 15 -3.65 -12.92 -0.78
C PHE A 15 -2.93 -13.80 0.26
N GLY A 16 -3.60 -14.17 1.34
CA GLY A 16 -3.07 -14.86 2.51
C GLY A 16 -2.93 -13.93 3.72
N HIS A 17 -2.67 -14.52 4.89
CA HIS A 17 -2.51 -13.81 6.17
C HIS A 17 -1.04 -13.47 6.48
N ASN A 18 -0.11 -14.23 5.91
CA ASN A 18 1.32 -14.08 6.05
C ASN A 18 2.03 -14.60 4.79
N LEU A 19 3.36 -14.51 4.76
CA LEU A 19 4.16 -14.93 3.61
C LEU A 19 3.98 -16.42 3.26
N GLU A 20 3.85 -17.28 4.26
CA GLU A 20 3.70 -18.71 4.08
C GLU A 20 2.37 -19.04 3.40
N SER A 21 1.26 -18.56 3.97
CA SER A 21 -0.08 -18.76 3.39
C SER A 21 -0.24 -18.09 2.02
N ALA A 22 0.44 -16.96 1.77
CA ALA A 22 0.45 -16.33 0.47
C ALA A 22 1.19 -17.18 -0.59
N ARG A 23 2.31 -17.81 -0.20
CA ARG A 23 3.05 -18.74 -1.07
C ARG A 23 2.25 -20.01 -1.36
N GLU A 24 1.59 -20.56 -0.35
CA GLU A 24 0.71 -21.72 -0.52
C GLU A 24 -0.43 -21.42 -1.48
N LEU A 25 -1.16 -20.31 -1.26
CA LEU A 25 -2.24 -19.88 -2.16
C LEU A 25 -1.70 -19.67 -3.59
N ASN A 26 -0.53 -19.08 -3.72
CA ASN A 26 0.09 -18.85 -5.02
C ASN A 26 0.39 -20.18 -5.72
N SER A 27 0.95 -21.16 -5.01
CA SER A 27 1.25 -22.48 -5.55
C SER A 27 0.00 -23.24 -6.02
N ILE A 28 -1.11 -23.13 -5.28
CA ILE A 28 -2.39 -23.72 -5.65
C ILE A 28 -2.92 -23.10 -6.95
N VAL A 29 -2.85 -21.77 -7.06
CA VAL A 29 -3.32 -21.05 -8.24
C VAL A 29 -2.46 -21.38 -9.47
N GLU A 30 -1.13 -21.39 -9.32
CA GLU A 30 -0.18 -21.67 -10.40
C GLU A 30 -0.20 -23.14 -10.85
N ALA A 31 -0.65 -24.06 -10.01
CA ALA A 31 -0.86 -25.46 -10.41
C ALA A 31 -2.04 -25.61 -11.39
N VAL A 32 -2.98 -24.67 -11.41
CA VAL A 32 -4.20 -24.71 -12.23
C VAL A 32 -4.16 -23.76 -13.41
N PHE A 33 -3.57 -22.57 -13.21
CA PHE A 33 -3.55 -21.49 -14.20
C PHE A 33 -2.11 -21.08 -14.54
N PRO A 34 -1.77 -20.89 -15.82
CA PRO A 34 -0.48 -20.31 -16.17
C PRO A 34 -0.38 -18.87 -15.66
N PRO A 35 0.84 -18.38 -15.34
CA PRO A 35 1.04 -17.06 -14.72
C PRO A 35 0.47 -15.89 -15.53
N ASP A 36 0.40 -15.98 -16.82
CA ASP A 36 -0.16 -14.99 -17.75
C ASP A 36 -1.70 -14.98 -17.80
N ALA A 37 -2.34 -16.02 -17.24
CA ALA A 37 -3.79 -16.10 -17.09
C ALA A 37 -4.29 -15.65 -15.70
N VAL A 38 -3.40 -15.29 -14.78
CA VAL A 38 -3.74 -14.86 -13.41
C VAL A 38 -3.58 -13.35 -13.27
N PHE A 39 -4.67 -12.66 -12.96
CA PHE A 39 -4.72 -11.21 -12.76
C PHE A 39 -5.04 -10.92 -11.29
N ARG A 40 -4.03 -10.47 -10.54
CA ARG A 40 -4.22 -9.98 -9.18
C ARG A 40 -4.57 -8.51 -9.23
N ILE A 41 -5.74 -8.17 -8.68
CA ILE A 41 -6.25 -6.80 -8.71
C ILE A 41 -5.88 -6.07 -7.44
N ASP A 42 -5.27 -4.90 -7.62
CA ASP A 42 -5.19 -3.83 -6.65
C ASP A 42 -5.97 -2.63 -7.23
N HIS A 43 -7.12 -2.33 -6.66
CA HIS A 43 -8.01 -1.29 -7.19
C HIS A 43 -7.42 0.13 -7.11
N TYR A 44 -6.40 0.36 -6.29
CA TYR A 44 -5.67 1.63 -6.25
C TYR A 44 -4.92 1.90 -7.54
N LEU A 45 -4.40 0.87 -8.19
CA LEU A 45 -3.74 1.00 -9.49
C LEU A 45 -4.71 1.41 -10.61
N GLY A 46 -6.01 1.25 -10.42
CA GLY A 46 -7.04 1.70 -11.35
C GLY A 46 -7.47 3.17 -11.13
N LYS A 47 -7.04 3.81 -10.03
CA LYS A 47 -7.37 5.22 -9.78
C LYS A 47 -6.61 6.12 -10.75
N GLU A 48 -7.30 7.08 -11.36
CA GLU A 48 -6.72 8.04 -12.31
C GLU A 48 -5.55 8.82 -11.69
N THR A 49 -5.71 9.26 -10.44
CA THR A 49 -4.65 9.95 -9.69
C THR A 49 -3.39 9.13 -9.53
N VAL A 50 -3.49 7.81 -9.39
CA VAL A 50 -2.34 6.91 -9.31
C VAL A 50 -1.70 6.71 -10.68
N GLN A 51 -2.50 6.55 -11.73
CA GLN A 51 -1.99 6.45 -13.11
C GLN A 51 -1.30 7.74 -13.55
N ASN A 52 -1.76 8.89 -13.07
CA ASN A 52 -1.13 10.18 -13.34
C ASN A 52 0.33 10.29 -12.81
N ILE A 53 0.74 9.48 -11.84
CA ILE A 53 2.15 9.40 -11.41
C ILE A 53 3.04 9.01 -12.59
N LEU A 54 2.64 8.00 -13.36
CA LEU A 54 3.38 7.54 -14.53
C LEU A 54 3.43 8.61 -15.63
N ALA A 55 2.29 9.24 -15.89
CA ALA A 55 2.21 10.30 -16.89
C ALA A 55 3.08 11.51 -16.49
N MET A 56 3.00 11.94 -15.23
CA MET A 56 3.80 13.04 -14.71
C MET A 56 5.30 12.76 -14.83
N ARG A 57 5.73 11.55 -14.48
CA ARG A 57 7.13 11.16 -14.51
C ARG A 57 7.65 10.95 -15.93
N PHE A 58 6.99 10.11 -16.71
CA PHE A 58 7.55 9.57 -17.95
C PHE A 58 7.06 10.26 -19.22
N SER A 59 5.99 11.05 -19.15
CA SER A 59 5.58 11.91 -20.27
C SER A 59 6.07 13.37 -20.12
N ASN A 60 6.79 13.68 -19.05
CA ASN A 60 7.23 15.05 -18.76
C ASN A 60 8.72 15.09 -18.40
N GLN A 61 9.53 15.44 -19.38
CA GLN A 61 10.99 15.53 -19.25
C GLN A 61 11.47 16.53 -18.20
N MET A 62 10.60 17.41 -17.70
CA MET A 62 10.96 18.40 -16.69
C MET A 62 11.14 17.76 -15.30
N PHE A 63 10.35 16.76 -14.94
CA PHE A 63 10.35 16.17 -13.60
C PHE A 63 11.34 15.02 -13.44
N GLU A 64 11.46 14.14 -14.42
CA GLU A 64 12.28 12.94 -14.29
C GLU A 64 13.75 13.19 -13.91
N PRO A 65 14.46 14.23 -14.43
CA PRO A 65 15.82 14.55 -13.99
C PRO A 65 15.92 14.95 -12.51
N LEU A 66 14.85 15.47 -11.92
CA LEU A 66 14.79 15.89 -10.52
C LEU A 66 14.29 14.78 -9.59
N TRP A 67 13.85 13.66 -10.12
CA TRP A 67 13.19 12.58 -9.39
C TRP A 67 14.19 11.57 -8.82
N ASN A 68 15.03 12.04 -7.90
CA ASN A 68 16.11 11.28 -7.29
C ASN A 68 16.59 11.90 -5.98
N SER A 69 17.48 11.22 -5.26
CA SER A 69 18.01 11.61 -3.96
C SER A 69 18.81 12.92 -3.93
N HIS A 70 19.22 13.46 -5.08
CA HIS A 70 19.91 14.75 -5.10
C HIS A 70 18.95 15.92 -4.89
N TYR A 71 17.67 15.75 -5.25
CA TYR A 71 16.67 16.83 -5.24
C TYR A 71 15.50 16.54 -4.31
N VAL A 72 15.26 15.26 -3.98
CA VAL A 72 14.16 14.82 -3.12
C VAL A 72 14.69 14.49 -1.74
N ASP A 73 14.31 15.26 -0.74
CA ASP A 73 14.69 15.06 0.65
C ASP A 73 14.02 13.82 1.24
N HIS A 74 12.72 13.67 1.04
CA HIS A 74 11.94 12.51 1.45
C HIS A 74 10.68 12.33 0.60
N VAL A 75 10.06 11.15 0.69
CA VAL A 75 8.79 10.86 0.02
C VAL A 75 7.78 10.39 1.06
N GLN A 76 6.63 11.06 1.12
CA GLN A 76 5.48 10.63 1.93
C GLN A 76 4.38 10.09 1.03
N ILE A 77 3.84 8.93 1.38
CA ILE A 77 2.72 8.30 0.68
C ILE A 77 1.65 8.03 1.72
N THR A 78 0.65 8.89 1.78
CA THR A 78 -0.38 8.83 2.81
C THR A 78 -1.71 8.41 2.22
N MET A 79 -2.34 7.42 2.84
CA MET A 79 -3.72 7.07 2.63
C MET A 79 -4.50 7.33 3.92
N ALA A 80 -5.41 8.27 3.83
CA ALA A 80 -6.29 8.67 4.92
C ALA A 80 -7.73 8.31 4.59
N GLU A 81 -8.43 7.70 5.53
CA GLU A 81 -9.87 7.51 5.47
C GLU A 81 -10.51 8.33 6.60
N ASP A 82 -11.59 9.02 6.30
CA ASP A 82 -12.37 9.84 7.21
C ASP A 82 -13.58 9.08 7.82
N ILE A 83 -13.67 7.78 7.56
CA ILE A 83 -14.70 6.89 8.10
C ILE A 83 -14.10 5.91 9.10
N GLY A 84 -14.82 5.63 10.19
CA GLY A 84 -14.48 4.57 11.14
C GLY A 84 -14.61 3.17 10.55
N ILE A 85 -14.24 2.16 11.34
CA ILE A 85 -14.30 0.76 10.93
C ILE A 85 -15.75 0.30 10.73
N GLY A 86 -16.67 0.79 11.57
CA GLY A 86 -18.11 0.52 11.48
C GLY A 86 -18.40 -0.99 11.43
N SER A 87 -19.25 -1.41 10.50
CA SER A 87 -19.66 -2.81 10.34
C SER A 87 -18.54 -3.79 9.91
N ARG A 88 -17.32 -3.29 9.62
CA ARG A 88 -16.18 -4.11 9.21
C ARG A 88 -15.32 -4.59 10.39
N ALA A 89 -15.73 -4.33 11.63
CA ALA A 89 -14.96 -4.64 12.83
C ALA A 89 -14.46 -6.09 12.87
N GLY A 90 -15.34 -7.06 12.65
CA GLY A 90 -14.98 -8.48 12.67
C GLY A 90 -13.98 -8.92 11.58
N TYR A 91 -13.88 -8.17 10.46
CA TYR A 91 -12.84 -8.40 9.45
C TYR A 91 -11.55 -7.66 9.81
N TYR A 92 -11.68 -6.42 10.27
CA TYR A 92 -10.56 -5.53 10.51
C TYR A 92 -9.72 -5.94 11.71
N ASP A 93 -10.40 -6.47 12.76
CA ASP A 93 -9.69 -6.96 13.93
C ASP A 93 -8.76 -8.13 13.57
N GLY A 94 -7.50 -8.00 13.91
CA GLY A 94 -6.44 -8.93 13.54
C GLY A 94 -5.80 -8.69 12.15
N VAL A 95 -6.34 -7.79 11.31
CA VAL A 95 -5.72 -7.39 10.04
C VAL A 95 -4.89 -6.13 10.22
N GLY A 96 -5.53 -5.02 10.59
CA GLY A 96 -4.91 -3.73 10.85
C GLY A 96 -4.49 -2.94 9.60
N ALA A 97 -4.18 -1.65 9.81
CA ALA A 97 -3.84 -0.71 8.75
C ALA A 97 -2.59 -1.11 7.96
N ALA A 98 -1.61 -1.72 8.63
CA ALA A 98 -0.38 -2.14 7.97
C ALA A 98 -0.63 -3.21 6.89
N ARG A 99 -1.39 -4.27 7.23
CA ARG A 99 -1.69 -5.35 6.28
C ARG A 99 -2.79 -4.99 5.29
N ASP A 100 -3.82 -4.25 5.74
CA ASP A 100 -4.94 -3.90 4.87
C ASP A 100 -4.54 -2.89 3.79
N VAL A 101 -3.63 -1.99 4.07
CA VAL A 101 -3.33 -0.85 3.20
C VAL A 101 -1.85 -0.74 2.83
N ILE A 102 -0.92 -0.71 3.81
CA ILE A 102 0.48 -0.45 3.51
C ILE A 102 1.07 -1.58 2.67
N GLN A 103 0.89 -2.83 3.10
CA GLN A 103 1.49 -4.02 2.48
C GLN A 103 1.07 -4.24 1.02
N ASN A 104 -0.05 -3.68 0.59
CA ASN A 104 -0.54 -3.80 -0.78
C ASN A 104 -0.55 -2.43 -1.49
N HIS A 105 -1.55 -1.59 -1.19
CA HIS A 105 -1.79 -0.35 -1.91
C HIS A 105 -0.61 0.62 -1.84
N LEU A 106 -0.09 0.92 -0.64
CA LEU A 106 0.98 1.91 -0.52
C LEU A 106 2.32 1.40 -1.04
N LEU A 107 2.61 0.10 -0.96
CA LEU A 107 3.80 -0.46 -1.60
C LEU A 107 3.70 -0.45 -3.12
N GLN A 108 2.50 -0.55 -3.72
CA GLN A 108 2.32 -0.34 -5.15
C GLN A 108 2.59 1.11 -5.54
N LEU A 109 2.06 2.08 -4.77
CA LEU A 109 2.32 3.50 -5.01
C LEU A 109 3.81 3.83 -4.83
N LEU A 110 4.44 3.29 -3.80
CA LEU A 110 5.89 3.42 -3.59
C LEU A 110 6.67 2.91 -4.79
N ALA A 111 6.31 1.71 -5.29
CA ALA A 111 6.97 1.14 -6.45
C ALA A 111 6.81 2.02 -7.71
N LEU A 112 5.59 2.53 -7.98
CA LEU A 112 5.35 3.46 -9.12
C LEU A 112 6.10 4.78 -8.95
N THR A 113 6.21 5.27 -7.72
CA THR A 113 6.93 6.52 -7.41
C THR A 113 8.44 6.34 -7.59
N ALA A 114 8.98 5.19 -7.21
CA ALA A 114 10.42 5.00 -7.10
C ALA A 114 11.08 4.24 -8.26
N MET A 115 10.31 3.60 -9.13
CA MET A 115 10.84 2.77 -10.22
C MET A 115 11.58 3.59 -11.28
N GLU A 116 12.44 2.93 -12.05
CA GLU A 116 13.02 3.51 -13.26
C GLU A 116 11.96 3.57 -14.38
N GLU A 117 12.25 4.38 -15.40
CA GLU A 117 11.40 4.42 -16.59
C GLU A 117 11.39 3.05 -17.28
N PRO A 118 10.20 2.45 -17.47
CA PRO A 118 10.11 1.16 -18.12
C PRO A 118 10.34 1.29 -19.64
N LEU A 119 10.83 0.23 -20.28
CA LEU A 119 11.02 0.20 -21.74
C LEU A 119 9.72 0.46 -22.52
N SER A 120 8.60 0.09 -21.94
CA SER A 120 7.24 0.43 -22.41
C SER A 120 6.26 0.35 -21.25
N LEU A 121 5.09 0.94 -21.40
CA LEU A 121 4.02 0.89 -20.39
C LEU A 121 3.23 -0.42 -20.40
N ASP A 122 3.72 -1.47 -21.09
CA ASP A 122 3.08 -2.77 -21.00
C ASP A 122 3.27 -3.43 -19.62
N ALA A 123 2.39 -4.36 -19.30
CA ALA A 123 2.35 -4.99 -17.97
C ALA A 123 3.66 -5.75 -17.62
N LYS A 124 4.41 -6.24 -18.61
CA LYS A 124 5.67 -6.97 -18.39
C LYS A 124 6.75 -6.03 -17.89
N HIS A 125 6.96 -4.91 -18.58
CA HIS A 125 8.01 -3.96 -18.25
C HIS A 125 7.68 -3.17 -16.97
N LEU A 126 6.41 -2.77 -16.80
CA LEU A 126 5.95 -2.15 -15.55
C LEU A 126 6.18 -3.05 -14.33
N ARG A 127 5.84 -4.33 -14.43
CA ARG A 127 6.06 -5.29 -13.34
C ARG A 127 7.55 -5.49 -13.04
N ALA A 128 8.38 -5.54 -14.06
CA ALA A 128 9.82 -5.70 -13.88
C ALA A 128 10.43 -4.54 -13.11
N GLU A 129 10.09 -3.30 -13.45
CA GLU A 129 10.62 -2.13 -12.74
C GLU A 129 10.07 -2.02 -11.31
N LYS A 130 8.79 -2.30 -11.09
CA LYS A 130 8.23 -2.35 -9.72
C LYS A 130 8.90 -3.42 -8.86
N ALA A 131 9.16 -4.60 -9.41
CA ALA A 131 9.83 -5.68 -8.68
C ALA A 131 11.22 -5.26 -8.21
N LYS A 132 12.03 -4.62 -9.05
CA LYS A 132 13.36 -4.10 -8.68
C LYS A 132 13.29 -3.14 -7.48
N VAL A 133 12.30 -2.26 -7.45
CA VAL A 133 12.12 -1.35 -6.30
C VAL A 133 11.80 -2.13 -5.05
N LEU A 134 10.80 -3.02 -5.10
CA LEU A 134 10.35 -3.78 -3.93
C LEU A 134 11.46 -4.70 -3.38
N GLU A 135 12.27 -5.28 -4.24
CA GLU A 135 13.46 -6.05 -3.86
C GLU A 135 14.54 -5.20 -3.16
N ALA A 136 14.59 -3.91 -3.47
CA ALA A 136 15.53 -2.96 -2.90
C ALA A 136 15.04 -2.28 -1.62
N VAL A 137 13.75 -2.42 -1.25
CA VAL A 137 13.20 -1.84 -0.01
C VAL A 137 13.88 -2.47 1.21
N ARG A 138 14.26 -1.62 2.18
CA ARG A 138 14.87 -2.01 3.46
C ARG A 138 14.22 -1.27 4.61
N ILE A 139 14.21 -1.92 5.76
CA ILE A 139 13.92 -1.31 7.06
C ILE A 139 15.20 -1.44 7.88
N ASP A 140 15.97 -0.35 7.96
CA ASP A 140 17.32 -0.39 8.49
C ASP A 140 17.36 -0.46 10.03
N ASP A 141 16.39 0.17 10.69
CA ASP A 141 16.27 0.19 12.15
C ASP A 141 14.80 -0.08 12.53
N LEU A 142 14.43 -1.34 12.57
CA LEU A 142 13.05 -1.76 12.80
C LEU A 142 12.41 -1.11 14.03
N PRO A 143 13.03 -1.06 15.23
CA PRO A 143 12.40 -0.45 16.40
C PRO A 143 12.02 1.02 16.24
N ASN A 144 12.77 1.78 15.44
CA ASN A 144 12.58 3.21 15.23
C ASN A 144 11.99 3.54 13.84
N SER A 145 11.62 2.52 13.07
CA SER A 145 11.12 2.69 11.70
C SER A 145 9.62 2.46 11.55
N PHE A 146 8.89 2.28 12.64
CA PHE A 146 7.44 2.19 12.57
C PHE A 146 6.77 2.87 13.76
N ALA A 147 5.55 3.34 13.52
CA ALA A 147 4.64 3.81 14.54
C ALA A 147 3.26 3.18 14.29
N LEU A 148 2.65 2.67 15.35
CA LEU A 148 1.31 2.08 15.32
C LEU A 148 0.43 2.82 16.32
N GLY A 149 -0.86 2.92 16.03
CA GLY A 149 -1.82 3.57 16.92
C GLY A 149 -3.24 3.11 16.66
N GLN A 150 -4.12 3.51 17.55
CA GLN A 150 -5.57 3.31 17.43
C GLN A 150 -6.24 4.66 17.61
N TYR A 151 -7.30 4.93 16.84
CA TYR A 151 -8.03 6.18 17.01
C TYR A 151 -8.81 6.18 18.32
N ALA A 152 -8.84 7.33 19.00
CA ALA A 152 -9.63 7.58 20.18
C ALA A 152 -10.92 8.32 19.82
N ALA A 153 -11.87 8.34 20.76
CA ALA A 153 -13.04 9.19 20.61
C ALA A 153 -12.64 10.67 20.50
N GLY A 154 -13.32 11.41 19.64
CA GLY A 154 -13.00 12.80 19.38
C GLY A 154 -14.08 13.54 18.60
N TYR A 155 -13.69 14.56 17.86
CA TYR A 155 -14.59 15.34 17.03
C TYR A 155 -14.08 15.37 15.58
N GLN A 156 -14.98 15.21 14.63
CA GLN A 156 -14.72 15.33 13.19
C GLN A 156 -15.83 16.18 12.56
N GLY A 157 -15.47 17.24 11.86
CA GLY A 157 -16.44 18.15 11.27
C GLY A 157 -17.38 18.83 12.28
N GLY A 158 -17.01 18.86 13.57
CA GLY A 158 -17.83 19.40 14.66
C GLY A 158 -18.77 18.38 15.31
N GLU A 159 -18.84 17.16 14.82
CA GLU A 159 -19.63 16.07 15.39
C GLU A 159 -18.75 15.14 16.23
N HIS A 160 -19.30 14.61 17.32
CA HIS A 160 -18.62 13.63 18.14
C HIS A 160 -18.53 12.29 17.39
N VAL A 161 -17.35 11.68 17.39
CA VAL A 161 -17.10 10.38 16.80
C VAL A 161 -16.52 9.42 17.83
N ASN A 162 -16.88 8.15 17.69
CA ASN A 162 -16.45 7.09 18.60
C ASN A 162 -14.96 6.79 18.45
N GLY A 163 -14.33 6.29 19.51
CA GLY A 163 -13.02 5.67 19.44
C GLY A 163 -13.07 4.23 18.95
N PHE A 164 -11.93 3.64 18.67
CA PHE A 164 -11.81 2.27 18.18
C PHE A 164 -12.50 1.24 19.09
N PHE A 165 -12.36 1.40 20.41
CA PHE A 165 -12.98 0.50 21.40
C PHE A 165 -14.47 0.77 21.64
N ASP A 166 -14.99 1.87 21.12
CA ASP A 166 -16.42 2.20 21.16
C ASP A 166 -17.18 1.63 19.94
N GLU A 167 -16.44 1.08 18.97
CA GLU A 167 -17.02 0.42 17.81
C GLU A 167 -17.63 -0.93 18.19
N ASN A 168 -18.68 -1.32 17.47
CA ASN A 168 -19.33 -2.60 17.71
C ASN A 168 -18.37 -3.77 17.37
N ASP A 169 -18.44 -4.84 18.16
CA ASP A 169 -17.72 -6.10 17.95
C ASP A 169 -16.17 -5.98 18.03
N ILE A 170 -15.63 -4.92 18.63
CA ILE A 170 -14.19 -4.83 18.92
C ILE A 170 -13.92 -5.41 20.31
N PRO A 171 -13.03 -6.42 20.43
CA PRO A 171 -12.59 -6.93 21.72
C PRO A 171 -11.89 -5.85 22.55
N ALA A 172 -12.16 -5.80 23.86
CA ALA A 172 -11.58 -4.80 24.75
C ALA A 172 -10.05 -4.89 24.90
N ASP A 173 -9.46 -6.02 24.53
CA ASP A 173 -8.02 -6.28 24.52
C ASP A 173 -7.41 -6.28 23.12
N SER A 174 -8.15 -5.83 22.11
CA SER A 174 -7.65 -5.75 20.75
C SER A 174 -6.40 -4.87 20.65
N ARG A 175 -5.40 -5.39 19.94
CA ARG A 175 -4.15 -4.68 19.62
C ARG A 175 -4.04 -4.30 18.16
N THR A 176 -5.12 -4.43 17.43
CA THR A 176 -5.16 -4.13 16.00
C THR A 176 -5.00 -2.64 15.78
N GLU A 177 -4.01 -2.27 15.03
CA GLU A 177 -3.73 -0.87 14.72
C GLU A 177 -4.68 -0.32 13.67
N THR A 178 -5.14 0.92 13.87
CA THR A 178 -5.92 1.71 12.90
C THR A 178 -5.08 2.82 12.25
N PHE A 179 -3.89 3.05 12.79
CA PHE A 179 -2.85 3.90 12.26
C PHE A 179 -1.57 3.09 12.13
N ALA A 180 -0.93 3.18 10.99
CA ALA A 180 0.40 2.63 10.79
C ALA A 180 1.24 3.58 9.94
N ALA A 181 2.45 3.85 10.38
CA ALA A 181 3.46 4.59 9.64
C ALA A 181 4.75 3.78 9.61
N LEU A 182 5.38 3.71 8.45
CA LEU A 182 6.68 3.07 8.29
C LEU A 182 7.70 4.08 7.75
N LYS A 183 8.96 3.91 8.13
CA LYS A 183 10.10 4.51 7.47
C LYS A 183 10.87 3.41 6.75
N VAL A 184 10.99 3.52 5.44
CA VAL A 184 11.75 2.56 4.63
C VAL A 184 12.78 3.30 3.79
N SER A 185 13.88 2.62 3.47
CA SER A 185 14.87 3.05 2.49
C SER A 185 14.77 2.20 1.23
N ILE A 186 15.29 2.70 0.12
CA ILE A 186 15.40 1.95 -1.13
C ILE A 186 16.89 1.88 -1.48
N ALA A 187 17.46 0.68 -1.36
CA ALA A 187 18.88 0.41 -1.55
C ALA A 187 19.22 0.37 -3.05
N ASN A 188 19.05 1.50 -3.74
CA ASN A 188 19.47 1.69 -5.12
C ASN A 188 20.09 3.07 -5.30
N ARG A 189 20.78 3.28 -6.43
CA ARG A 189 21.52 4.50 -6.70
C ARG A 189 20.63 5.75 -6.81
N ARG A 190 19.39 5.59 -7.25
CA ARG A 190 18.45 6.72 -7.42
C ARG A 190 18.01 7.28 -6.08
N TRP A 191 17.81 6.42 -5.08
CA TRP A 191 17.15 6.78 -3.82
C TRP A 191 18.02 6.61 -2.58
N GLU A 192 19.31 6.34 -2.75
CA GLU A 192 20.22 6.19 -1.61
C GLU A 192 20.20 7.43 -0.72
N GLY A 193 19.89 7.24 0.56
CA GLY A 193 19.80 8.32 1.54
C GLY A 193 18.43 9.01 1.62
N THR A 194 17.52 8.79 0.67
CA THR A 194 16.17 9.37 0.70
C THR A 194 15.19 8.44 1.40
N PRO A 195 14.62 8.81 2.56
CA PRO A 195 13.63 7.99 3.25
C PRO A 195 12.25 8.07 2.58
N PHE A 196 11.51 6.98 2.62
CA PHE A 196 10.13 6.88 2.21
C PHE A 196 9.25 6.60 3.43
N TYR A 197 8.13 7.32 3.54
CA TYR A 197 7.19 7.21 4.64
C TYR A 197 5.80 6.80 4.12
N PRO A 198 5.51 5.49 3.96
CA PRO A 198 4.13 5.03 3.78
C PRO A 198 3.38 5.15 5.10
N VAL A 199 2.25 5.85 5.06
CA VAL A 199 1.38 6.11 6.21
C VAL A 199 -0.06 5.78 5.84
N SER A 200 -0.71 5.00 6.67
CA SER A 200 -2.15 4.72 6.53
C SER A 200 -2.86 4.89 7.85
N TYR A 201 -4.04 5.49 7.79
CA TYR A 201 -4.92 5.57 8.94
C TYR A 201 -6.39 5.57 8.53
N THR A 202 -7.20 5.00 9.41
CA THR A 202 -8.64 5.00 9.35
C THR A 202 -9.14 5.90 10.47
N HIS A 203 -10.03 6.84 10.17
CA HIS A 203 -10.72 7.70 11.12
C HIS A 203 -9.79 8.49 12.05
N LEU A 204 -8.87 9.26 11.50
CA LEU A 204 -8.02 10.11 12.31
C LEU A 204 -8.78 11.37 12.75
N THR A 205 -9.05 11.46 14.05
CA THR A 205 -9.57 12.65 14.71
C THR A 205 -8.42 13.57 15.12
N LEU A 206 -7.59 14.01 14.19
CA LEU A 206 -6.64 15.07 14.49
C LEU A 206 -7.37 16.42 14.45
N PRO A 207 -7.07 17.33 15.38
CA PRO A 207 -7.47 18.70 15.20
C PRO A 207 -6.85 19.21 13.89
N THR A 208 -7.69 19.65 12.97
CA THR A 208 -7.30 20.12 11.63
C THR A 208 -6.39 21.35 11.63
N SER A 209 -6.12 21.92 12.79
CA SER A 209 -5.22 23.07 12.97
C SER A 209 -3.73 22.70 12.98
N ASP A 210 -3.37 21.44 13.09
CA ASP A 210 -1.98 20.99 13.24
C ASP A 210 -1.37 20.35 12.00
N LEU A 211 -2.07 20.43 10.87
CA LEU A 211 -1.61 19.92 9.57
C LEU A 211 -1.23 21.06 8.60
N VAL A 212 -0.38 21.95 9.04
CA VAL A 212 0.27 22.95 8.16
C VAL A 212 1.76 22.71 8.15
#